data_4b7064ae7a53f3b036b9835d029ed347
#
_entry.id   4b7064ae7a53f3b036b9835d029ed347
#
_cell.length_a   1.000
_cell.length_b   1.000
_cell.length_c   1.000
_cell.angle_alpha   90.00
_cell.angle_beta   90.00
_cell.angle_gamma   90.00
#
_symmetry.space_group_name_H-M   'P 1'
#
loop_
_entity.id
_entity.type
_entity.pdbx_description
1 polymer ?
#
loop_
_entity_poly.entity_id
_entity_poly.type
_entity_poly.pdbx_seq_one_letter_code
_entity_poly.pdbx_strand_id
1 'polypeptide(L)'
;MTEANTPPDFPRWQALTTAELAALPEESVAVMALGAIEQHGAHLPLSTDLDIAEGLLAAALARLPAGFPLVQLPALAVGASDEHLAFPGTLSLPPELAIATLEAHGEAVARAGFQRLVWLNAHGGNKAVMDLAALRLRRRHGLLVVKVHYMRMPLPEGLPEATLPAEERRHGLHGGALETALMRHLAPEKVRLAYLDHPISRGQAMADESQLLGPEGEAAFAWLAEDLHPGGVVGNAPLGTAALGERLVAHYAERIARILQETRAMRLERIHGGP
;
A
#
# COMPACT_ATOMS: atom_id res chain seq x y z
N MET A 1 7.82 33.28 17.79
CA MET A 1 8.65 32.29 17.06
C MET A 1 8.02 30.94 17.40
N THR A 2 7.16 30.44 16.52
CA THR A 2 6.57 29.09 16.66
C THR A 2 7.68 28.10 16.33
N GLU A 3 8.05 27.25 17.28
CA GLU A 3 8.92 26.10 17.01
C GLU A 3 8.33 25.35 15.81
N ALA A 4 9.10 25.26 14.74
CA ALA A 4 8.75 24.43 13.59
C ALA A 4 8.61 23.01 14.13
N ASN A 5 7.40 22.46 14.08
CA ASN A 5 7.06 21.11 14.53
C ASN A 5 7.80 20.12 13.63
N THR A 6 9.05 19.82 13.97
CA THR A 6 9.80 18.78 13.26
C THR A 6 9.01 17.48 13.39
N PRO A 7 8.69 16.79 12.29
CA PRO A 7 7.97 15.53 12.36
C PRO A 7 8.69 14.57 13.32
N PRO A 8 7.98 13.80 14.13
CA PRO A 8 8.60 12.85 15.04
C PRO A 8 9.45 11.85 14.23
N ASP A 9 10.71 11.71 14.60
CA ASP A 9 11.61 10.73 14.01
C ASP A 9 11.41 9.39 14.73
N PHE A 10 10.92 8.41 13.98
CA PHE A 10 10.69 7.06 14.48
C PHE A 10 11.88 6.15 14.17
N PRO A 11 12.30 5.27 15.12
CA PRO A 11 13.39 4.35 14.91
C PRO A 11 13.22 3.53 13.64
N ARG A 12 14.30 3.40 12.87
CA ARG A 12 14.39 2.50 11.73
C ARG A 12 15.10 1.23 12.17
N TRP A 13 14.50 0.08 11.95
CA TRP A 13 15.01 -1.23 12.35
C TRP A 13 16.51 -1.42 12.04
N GLN A 14 16.90 -1.12 10.82
CA GLN A 14 18.29 -1.28 10.35
C GLN A 14 19.27 -0.27 10.93
N ALA A 15 18.80 0.77 11.61
CA ALA A 15 19.65 1.77 12.27
C ALA A 15 19.86 1.48 13.76
N LEU A 16 19.11 0.51 14.33
CA LEU A 16 19.22 0.11 15.71
C LEU A 16 20.25 -1.01 15.92
N THR A 17 20.94 -0.96 17.03
CA THR A 17 21.68 -2.10 17.56
C THR A 17 20.71 -3.13 18.15
N THR A 18 21.17 -4.37 18.34
CA THR A 18 20.38 -5.41 19.01
C THR A 18 19.91 -4.99 20.42
N ALA A 19 20.76 -4.29 21.17
CA ALA A 19 20.43 -3.82 22.51
C ALA A 19 19.35 -2.73 22.49
N GLU A 20 19.44 -1.76 21.57
CA GLU A 20 18.42 -0.72 21.38
C GLU A 20 17.09 -1.30 20.95
N LEU A 21 17.09 -2.28 20.04
CA LEU A 21 15.88 -2.97 19.61
C LEU A 21 15.21 -3.71 20.78
N ALA A 22 16.00 -4.40 21.60
CA ALA A 22 15.50 -5.12 22.77
C ALA A 22 14.98 -4.21 23.89
N ALA A 23 15.39 -2.93 23.89
CA ALA A 23 14.94 -1.94 24.86
C ALA A 23 13.63 -1.22 24.46
N LEU A 24 13.10 -1.47 23.25
CA LEU A 24 11.82 -0.88 22.85
C LEU A 24 10.66 -1.43 23.71
N PRO A 25 9.62 -0.62 23.99
CA PRO A 25 8.47 -1.07 24.74
C PRO A 25 7.80 -2.31 24.12
N GLU A 26 7.32 -3.23 24.93
CA GLU A 26 6.68 -4.48 24.49
C GLU A 26 5.45 -4.25 23.60
N GLU A 27 4.71 -3.15 23.85
CA GLU A 27 3.56 -2.75 23.06
C GLU A 27 3.91 -2.04 21.75
N SER A 28 5.20 -1.94 21.40
CA SER A 28 5.63 -1.29 20.16
C SER A 28 5.05 -1.96 18.95
N VAL A 29 4.71 -1.14 17.95
CA VAL A 29 4.21 -1.59 16.65
C VAL A 29 5.37 -1.61 15.66
N ALA A 30 5.64 -2.77 15.07
CA ALA A 30 6.51 -2.86 13.91
C ALA A 30 5.70 -2.53 12.65
N VAL A 31 6.19 -1.66 11.78
CA VAL A 31 5.49 -1.30 10.52
C VAL A 31 6.41 -1.47 9.32
N MET A 32 5.90 -2.03 8.23
CA MET A 32 6.63 -2.23 6.99
C MET A 32 5.79 -1.75 5.80
N ALA A 33 6.40 -0.90 4.96
CA ALA A 33 5.83 -0.52 3.67
C ALA A 33 6.07 -1.64 2.65
N LEU A 34 5.05 -1.98 1.87
CA LEU A 34 5.08 -2.98 0.81
C LEU A 34 4.68 -2.33 -0.51
N GLY A 35 5.59 -2.34 -1.47
CA GLY A 35 5.36 -1.86 -2.82
C GLY A 35 5.52 -2.95 -3.87
N ALA A 36 5.78 -2.51 -5.08
CA ALA A 36 6.23 -3.31 -6.21
C ALA A 36 7.15 -2.46 -7.10
N ILE A 37 7.88 -3.13 -7.97
CA ILE A 37 8.63 -2.52 -9.08
C ILE A 37 8.02 -3.08 -10.35
N GLU A 38 7.09 -2.35 -10.94
CA GLU A 38 6.30 -2.82 -12.08
C GLU A 38 5.92 -1.68 -13.03
N GLN A 39 5.51 -2.03 -14.23
CA GLN A 39 5.03 -1.06 -15.20
C GLN A 39 3.83 -0.26 -14.68
N HIS A 40 3.80 1.05 -14.94
CA HIS A 40 2.68 1.96 -14.70
C HIS A 40 2.47 2.90 -15.91
N GLY A 41 2.55 2.34 -17.11
CA GLY A 41 2.48 3.10 -18.35
C GLY A 41 3.69 3.98 -18.60
N ALA A 42 3.54 4.94 -19.51
CA ALA A 42 4.62 5.82 -19.92
C ALA A 42 4.80 7.05 -19.00
N HIS A 43 3.83 7.33 -18.12
CA HIS A 43 3.79 8.55 -17.32
C HIS A 43 4.26 8.38 -15.87
N LEU A 44 4.20 7.17 -15.30
CA LEU A 44 4.65 6.88 -13.95
C LEU A 44 5.91 6.00 -13.95
N PRO A 45 6.77 6.10 -12.90
CA PRO A 45 7.95 5.26 -12.77
C PRO A 45 7.59 3.83 -12.36
N LEU A 46 8.50 2.90 -12.58
CA LEU A 46 8.36 1.51 -12.11
C LEU A 46 8.24 1.40 -10.58
N SER A 47 8.71 2.41 -9.83
CA SER A 47 8.66 2.46 -8.36
C SER A 47 7.38 3.04 -7.79
N THR A 48 6.34 3.26 -8.59
CA THR A 48 5.10 3.95 -8.19
C THR A 48 4.54 3.40 -6.88
N ASP A 49 4.35 2.11 -6.77
CA ASP A 49 3.79 1.49 -5.56
C ASP A 49 4.69 1.67 -4.33
N LEU A 50 6.01 1.52 -4.53
CA LEU A 50 6.96 1.74 -3.45
C LEU A 50 6.95 3.20 -2.99
N ASP A 51 6.98 4.15 -3.92
CA ASP A 51 6.95 5.58 -3.61
C ASP A 51 5.65 5.96 -2.88
N ILE A 52 4.51 5.39 -3.30
CA ILE A 52 3.22 5.61 -2.63
C ILE A 52 3.22 4.99 -1.22
N ALA A 53 3.68 3.74 -1.06
CA ALA A 53 3.70 3.08 0.24
C ALA A 53 4.57 3.84 1.25
N GLU A 54 5.79 4.22 0.86
CA GLU A 54 6.72 4.96 1.70
C GLU A 54 6.23 6.38 1.97
N GLY A 55 5.70 7.07 0.96
CA GLY A 55 5.15 8.42 1.10
C GLY A 55 3.94 8.49 2.02
N LEU A 56 2.99 7.55 1.88
CA LEU A 56 1.83 7.46 2.77
C LEU A 56 2.25 7.08 4.20
N LEU A 57 3.22 6.18 4.36
CA LEU A 57 3.75 5.84 5.67
C LEU A 57 4.39 7.06 6.33
N ALA A 58 5.27 7.77 5.64
CA ALA A 58 5.92 8.96 6.16
C ALA A 58 4.90 10.04 6.56
N ALA A 59 3.88 10.28 5.72
CA ALA A 59 2.82 11.23 6.02
C ALA A 59 1.96 10.80 7.23
N ALA A 60 1.75 9.51 7.44
CA ALA A 60 1.02 8.96 8.59
C ALA A 60 1.85 9.07 9.88
N LEU A 61 3.12 8.75 9.82
CA LEU A 61 4.03 8.84 10.97
C LEU A 61 4.13 10.28 11.50
N ALA A 62 4.13 11.27 10.60
CA ALA A 62 4.12 12.69 10.98
C ALA A 62 2.86 13.12 11.77
N ARG A 63 1.81 12.29 11.80
CA ARG A 63 0.55 12.52 12.55
C ARG A 63 0.48 11.78 13.88
N LEU A 64 1.44 10.90 14.14
CA LEU A 64 1.48 10.19 15.42
C LEU A 64 2.01 11.11 16.53
N PRO A 65 1.58 10.90 17.78
CA PRO A 65 2.13 11.67 18.91
C PRO A 65 3.62 11.36 19.09
N ALA A 66 4.36 12.36 19.56
CA ALA A 66 5.76 12.18 19.93
C ALA A 66 5.91 11.03 20.95
N GLY A 67 6.92 10.18 20.74
CA GLY A 67 7.16 9.03 21.62
C GLY A 67 6.18 7.87 21.44
N PHE A 68 5.34 7.88 20.40
CA PHE A 68 4.53 6.70 20.07
C PHE A 68 5.46 5.49 19.82
N PRO A 69 5.27 4.35 20.51
CA PRO A 69 6.17 3.21 20.41
C PRO A 69 5.99 2.48 19.07
N LEU A 70 6.90 2.77 18.16
CA LEU A 70 6.89 2.23 16.80
C LEU A 70 8.31 2.04 16.28
N VAL A 71 8.53 1.02 15.48
CA VAL A 71 9.74 0.82 14.68
C VAL A 71 9.39 0.55 13.22
N GLN A 72 10.13 1.20 12.32
CA GLN A 72 9.97 1.02 10.87
C GLN A 72 10.92 -0.06 10.37
N LEU A 73 10.39 -1.12 9.75
CA LEU A 73 11.21 -2.08 9.00
C LEU A 73 11.63 -1.49 7.66
N PRO A 74 12.71 -2.02 7.03
CA PRO A 74 13.00 -1.75 5.63
C PRO A 74 11.79 -2.07 4.75
N ALA A 75 11.51 -1.22 3.78
CA ALA A 75 10.42 -1.47 2.83
C ALA A 75 10.69 -2.70 1.98
N LEU A 76 9.66 -3.47 1.65
CA LEU A 76 9.74 -4.52 0.62
C LEU A 76 9.44 -3.89 -0.74
N ALA A 77 10.51 -3.62 -1.49
CA ALA A 77 10.40 -2.93 -2.77
C ALA A 77 9.87 -3.82 -3.89
N VAL A 78 10.22 -5.11 -3.90
CA VAL A 78 9.79 -6.07 -4.94
C VAL A 78 8.74 -6.99 -4.35
N GLY A 79 7.53 -6.94 -4.89
CA GLY A 79 6.39 -7.76 -4.51
C GLY A 79 6.11 -8.89 -5.51
N ALA A 80 4.89 -9.41 -5.47
CA ALA A 80 4.36 -10.35 -6.47
C ALA A 80 3.60 -9.54 -7.53
N SER A 81 4.18 -9.42 -8.72
CA SER A 81 3.69 -8.62 -9.86
C SER A 81 3.62 -9.46 -11.14
N ASP A 82 3.19 -10.71 -11.02
CA ASP A 82 3.16 -11.65 -12.15
C ASP A 82 2.23 -11.16 -13.28
N GLU A 83 1.21 -10.40 -12.94
CA GLU A 83 0.27 -9.77 -13.87
C GLU A 83 0.90 -8.71 -14.77
N HIS A 84 2.12 -8.25 -14.47
CA HIS A 84 2.84 -7.22 -15.22
C HIS A 84 4.10 -7.72 -15.95
N LEU A 85 4.36 -9.02 -15.97
CA LEU A 85 5.60 -9.61 -16.51
C LEU A 85 5.80 -9.43 -18.02
N ALA A 86 4.75 -9.17 -18.76
CA ALA A 86 4.85 -8.86 -20.20
C ALA A 86 5.54 -7.51 -20.48
N PHE A 87 5.67 -6.66 -19.46
CA PHE A 87 6.24 -5.32 -19.62
C PHE A 87 7.69 -5.25 -19.14
N PRO A 88 8.60 -4.67 -19.95
CA PRO A 88 9.99 -4.50 -19.55
C PRO A 88 10.13 -3.68 -18.26
N GLY A 89 11.05 -4.13 -17.38
CA GLY A 89 11.37 -3.43 -16.14
C GLY A 89 10.60 -3.93 -14.92
N THR A 90 9.52 -4.69 -15.08
CA THR A 90 8.83 -5.32 -13.97
C THR A 90 9.73 -6.36 -13.30
N LEU A 91 9.82 -6.28 -11.96
CA LEU A 91 10.48 -7.25 -11.10
C LEU A 91 9.42 -7.92 -10.25
N SER A 92 9.26 -9.23 -10.38
CA SER A 92 8.29 -10.00 -9.59
C SER A 92 8.97 -11.09 -8.77
N LEU A 93 8.54 -11.26 -7.54
CA LEU A 93 8.79 -12.47 -6.77
C LEU A 93 7.72 -13.50 -7.10
N PRO A 94 8.07 -14.75 -7.43
CA PRO A 94 7.08 -15.82 -7.46
C PRO A 94 6.26 -15.82 -6.16
N PRO A 95 4.95 -16.11 -6.20
CA PRO A 95 4.07 -16.01 -5.02
C PRO A 95 4.58 -16.77 -3.80
N GLU A 96 5.14 -17.97 -3.98
CA GLU A 96 5.71 -18.78 -2.91
C GLU A 96 6.90 -18.10 -2.24
N LEU A 97 7.74 -17.42 -3.04
CA LEU A 97 8.89 -16.69 -2.52
C LEU A 97 8.46 -15.39 -1.83
N ALA A 98 7.46 -14.69 -2.35
CA ALA A 98 6.87 -13.52 -1.72
C ALA A 98 6.28 -13.87 -0.35
N ILE A 99 5.52 -14.98 -0.26
CA ILE A 99 5.00 -15.51 1.02
C ILE A 99 6.15 -15.82 1.97
N ALA A 100 7.17 -16.57 1.54
CA ALA A 100 8.30 -16.93 2.38
C ALA A 100 9.10 -15.70 2.85
N THR A 101 9.23 -14.68 2.00
CA THR A 101 9.87 -13.41 2.35
C THR A 101 9.11 -12.67 3.45
N LEU A 102 7.79 -12.55 3.31
CA LEU A 102 6.92 -11.93 4.32
C LEU A 102 6.94 -12.72 5.64
N GLU A 103 6.90 -14.05 5.58
CA GLU A 103 7.03 -14.91 6.75
C GLU A 103 8.39 -14.69 7.45
N ALA A 104 9.50 -14.65 6.71
CA ALA A 104 10.82 -14.44 7.29
C ALA A 104 10.94 -13.10 8.02
N HIS A 105 10.38 -12.01 7.47
CA HIS A 105 10.33 -10.71 8.14
C HIS A 105 9.46 -10.78 9.41
N GLY A 106 8.26 -11.36 9.32
CA GLY A 106 7.37 -11.49 10.47
C GLY A 106 7.94 -12.38 11.58
N GLU A 107 8.64 -13.47 11.22
CA GLU A 107 9.35 -14.31 12.18
C GLU A 107 10.50 -13.56 12.88
N ALA A 108 11.24 -12.70 12.15
CA ALA A 108 12.26 -11.85 12.75
C ALA A 108 11.67 -10.85 13.75
N VAL A 109 10.52 -10.24 13.40
CA VAL A 109 9.75 -9.35 14.28
C VAL A 109 9.31 -10.09 15.54
N ALA A 110 8.74 -11.31 15.41
CA ALA A 110 8.33 -12.12 16.55
C ALA A 110 9.50 -12.55 17.44
N ARG A 111 10.64 -12.97 16.86
CA ARG A 111 11.85 -13.32 17.62
C ARG A 111 12.44 -12.12 18.38
N ALA A 112 12.26 -10.91 17.89
CA ALA A 112 12.67 -9.70 18.59
C ALA A 112 11.71 -9.28 19.72
N GLY A 113 10.65 -10.07 19.98
CA GLY A 113 9.71 -9.83 21.08
C GLY A 113 8.49 -8.98 20.71
N PHE A 114 8.37 -8.52 19.46
CA PHE A 114 7.19 -7.75 19.04
C PHE A 114 5.97 -8.66 18.87
N GLN A 115 4.82 -8.14 19.25
CA GLN A 115 3.54 -8.84 19.14
C GLN A 115 2.63 -8.22 18.07
N ARG A 116 3.02 -7.08 17.49
CA ARG A 116 2.20 -6.29 16.53
C ARG A 116 3.03 -5.92 15.32
N LEU A 117 2.54 -6.32 14.16
CA LEU A 117 3.13 -6.02 12.86
C LEU A 117 2.06 -5.42 11.94
N VAL A 118 2.35 -4.27 11.33
CA VAL A 118 1.49 -3.64 10.33
C VAL A 118 2.20 -3.68 8.99
N TRP A 119 1.53 -4.18 7.98
CA TRP A 119 1.94 -4.11 6.58
C TRP A 119 1.10 -3.07 5.86
N LEU A 120 1.72 -1.98 5.44
CA LEU A 120 1.10 -0.95 4.59
C LEU A 120 1.42 -1.27 3.13
N ASN A 121 0.43 -1.73 2.40
CA ASN A 121 0.57 -2.20 1.03
C ASN A 121 -0.01 -1.21 0.02
N ALA A 122 0.75 -0.94 -1.03
CA ALA A 122 0.32 -0.11 -2.15
C ALA A 122 0.16 -0.89 -3.47
N HIS A 123 0.39 -2.21 -3.49
CA HIS A 123 0.32 -3.03 -4.69
C HIS A 123 -0.78 -4.09 -4.63
N GLY A 124 -1.58 -4.19 -5.71
CA GLY A 124 -2.70 -5.13 -5.81
C GLY A 124 -2.30 -6.59 -5.73
N GLY A 125 -1.25 -7.00 -6.43
CA GLY A 125 -0.75 -8.37 -6.49
C GLY A 125 -0.27 -8.93 -5.15
N ASN A 126 0.14 -8.07 -4.23
CA ASN A 126 0.56 -8.49 -2.89
C ASN A 126 -0.61 -9.00 -2.01
N LYS A 127 -1.87 -8.72 -2.33
CA LYS A 127 -3.03 -9.03 -1.45
C LYS A 127 -3.08 -10.50 -1.03
N ALA A 128 -3.02 -11.41 -2.00
CA ALA A 128 -3.14 -12.85 -1.75
C ALA A 128 -1.96 -13.41 -0.94
N VAL A 129 -0.74 -13.02 -1.28
CA VAL A 129 0.48 -13.47 -0.59
C VAL A 129 0.54 -12.94 0.84
N MET A 130 0.09 -11.71 1.08
CA MET A 130 -0.05 -11.15 2.43
C MET A 130 -1.08 -11.90 3.27
N ASP A 131 -2.22 -12.29 2.70
CA ASP A 131 -3.26 -13.02 3.42
C ASP A 131 -2.73 -14.37 3.93
N LEU A 132 -2.03 -15.11 3.08
CA LEU A 132 -1.45 -16.40 3.45
C LEU A 132 -0.33 -16.26 4.49
N ALA A 133 0.61 -15.34 4.26
CA ALA A 133 1.73 -15.11 5.17
C ALA A 133 1.24 -14.63 6.55
N ALA A 134 0.31 -13.68 6.60
CA ALA A 134 -0.26 -13.17 7.85
C ALA A 134 -0.93 -14.27 8.69
N LEU A 135 -1.74 -15.12 8.04
CA LEU A 135 -2.39 -16.24 8.71
C LEU A 135 -1.38 -17.25 9.29
N ARG A 136 -0.31 -17.55 8.53
CA ARG A 136 0.76 -18.44 8.98
C ARG A 136 1.53 -17.86 10.16
N LEU A 137 1.90 -16.59 10.12
CA LEU A 137 2.56 -15.87 11.22
C LEU A 137 1.67 -15.84 12.47
N ARG A 138 0.39 -15.56 12.31
CA ARG A 138 -0.58 -15.60 13.40
C ARG A 138 -0.62 -16.98 14.05
N ARG A 139 -0.70 -18.05 13.26
CA ARG A 139 -0.78 -19.42 13.76
C ARG A 139 0.49 -19.87 14.47
N ARG A 140 1.67 -19.52 13.93
CA ARG A 140 2.95 -20.01 14.45
C ARG A 140 3.47 -19.20 15.64
N HIS A 141 3.24 -17.87 15.62
CA HIS A 141 3.87 -16.96 16.57
C HIS A 141 2.87 -16.16 17.42
N GLY A 142 1.57 -16.32 17.21
CA GLY A 142 0.58 -15.49 17.88
C GLY A 142 0.62 -14.00 17.46
N LEU A 143 1.39 -13.65 16.43
CA LEU A 143 1.62 -12.28 16.01
C LEU A 143 0.32 -11.65 15.49
N LEU A 144 -0.02 -10.45 15.97
CA LEU A 144 -1.07 -9.63 15.35
C LEU A 144 -0.49 -9.02 14.08
N VAL A 145 -0.90 -9.51 12.91
CA VAL A 145 -0.53 -8.93 11.62
C VAL A 145 -1.71 -8.17 11.06
N VAL A 146 -1.58 -6.84 10.96
CA VAL A 146 -2.58 -5.94 10.38
C VAL A 146 -2.19 -5.63 8.95
N LYS A 147 -3.08 -5.95 8.00
CA LYS A 147 -2.88 -5.71 6.58
C LYS A 147 -3.64 -4.45 6.17
N VAL A 148 -2.91 -3.43 5.75
CA VAL A 148 -3.46 -2.13 5.35
C VAL A 148 -3.26 -1.97 3.85
N HIS A 149 -4.35 -1.91 3.10
CA HIS A 149 -4.36 -1.65 1.66
C HIS A 149 -4.96 -0.27 1.43
N TYR A 150 -4.17 0.73 1.03
CA TYR A 150 -4.69 2.09 0.87
C TYR A 150 -5.81 2.14 -0.19
N MET A 151 -5.70 1.33 -1.26
CA MET A 151 -6.70 1.26 -2.33
C MET A 151 -8.07 0.71 -1.88
N ARG A 152 -8.17 0.12 -0.69
CA ARG A 152 -9.43 -0.32 -0.08
C ARG A 152 -10.00 0.67 0.93
N MET A 153 -9.28 1.74 1.23
CA MET A 153 -9.79 2.79 2.11
C MET A 153 -10.84 3.61 1.38
N PRO A 154 -11.88 4.09 2.08
CA PRO A 154 -12.82 5.02 1.47
C PRO A 154 -12.11 6.28 1.01
N LEU A 155 -12.62 6.87 -0.06
CA LEU A 155 -12.16 8.17 -0.54
C LEU A 155 -12.51 9.29 0.46
N PRO A 156 -11.81 10.44 0.42
CA PRO A 156 -12.19 11.61 1.20
C PRO A 156 -13.64 12.02 0.92
N GLU A 157 -14.38 12.35 1.98
CA GLU A 157 -15.74 12.88 1.84
C GLU A 157 -15.74 14.22 1.07
N GLY A 158 -16.83 14.47 0.34
CA GLY A 158 -17.02 15.72 -0.39
C GLY A 158 -16.06 15.89 -1.59
N LEU A 159 -15.51 14.81 -2.16
CA LEU A 159 -14.88 14.88 -3.47
C LEU A 159 -15.94 15.11 -4.54
N PRO A 160 -15.82 16.19 -5.37
CA PRO A 160 -16.74 16.40 -6.48
C PRO A 160 -16.67 15.22 -7.47
N GLU A 161 -17.82 14.83 -8.03
CA GLU A 161 -17.91 13.77 -9.05
C GLU A 161 -17.00 14.06 -10.26
N ALA A 162 -16.89 15.33 -10.67
CA ALA A 162 -16.02 15.74 -11.76
C ALA A 162 -14.53 15.57 -11.46
N THR A 163 -14.12 15.47 -10.17
CA THR A 163 -12.72 15.23 -9.79
C THR A 163 -12.34 13.77 -9.92
N LEU A 164 -13.24 12.87 -9.55
CA LEU A 164 -13.05 11.43 -9.64
C LEU A 164 -14.40 10.78 -9.97
N PRO A 165 -14.77 10.68 -11.26
CA PRO A 165 -16.03 10.12 -11.71
C PRO A 165 -16.24 8.67 -11.24
N ALA A 166 -17.52 8.25 -11.14
CA ALA A 166 -17.87 6.89 -10.76
C ALA A 166 -17.25 5.84 -11.69
N GLU A 167 -17.12 6.17 -12.96
CA GLU A 167 -16.47 5.31 -13.94
C GLU A 167 -14.98 5.09 -13.61
N GLU A 168 -14.23 6.14 -13.30
CA GLU A 168 -12.83 6.02 -12.89
C GLU A 168 -12.70 5.27 -11.56
N ARG A 169 -13.61 5.51 -10.60
CA ARG A 169 -13.63 4.75 -9.34
C ARG A 169 -13.87 3.26 -9.53
N ARG A 170 -14.61 2.88 -10.57
CA ARG A 170 -14.94 1.50 -10.90
C ARG A 170 -13.87 0.81 -11.75
N HIS A 171 -13.29 1.54 -12.70
CA HIS A 171 -12.44 0.98 -13.75
C HIS A 171 -11.00 1.46 -13.73
N GLY A 172 -10.65 2.45 -12.88
CA GLY A 172 -9.29 2.93 -12.71
C GLY A 172 -8.49 2.02 -11.79
N LEU A 173 -8.00 0.91 -12.33
CA LEU A 173 -7.37 -0.17 -11.55
C LEU A 173 -5.85 -0.03 -11.45
N HIS A 174 -5.19 0.63 -12.43
CA HIS A 174 -3.73 0.66 -12.52
C HIS A 174 -3.23 1.85 -13.36
N GLY A 175 -2.33 2.66 -12.80
CA GLY A 175 -1.81 3.87 -13.46
C GLY A 175 -2.86 4.95 -13.73
N GLY A 176 -4.04 4.86 -13.11
CA GLY A 176 -5.15 5.79 -13.29
C GLY A 176 -5.04 7.05 -12.45
N ALA A 177 -6.20 7.70 -12.22
CA ALA A 177 -6.28 8.99 -11.54
C ALA A 177 -5.72 8.97 -10.12
N LEU A 178 -5.99 7.91 -9.35
CA LEU A 178 -5.58 7.84 -7.94
C LEU A 178 -4.06 7.80 -7.79
N GLU A 179 -3.41 6.88 -8.47
CA GLU A 179 -1.95 6.71 -8.38
C GLU A 179 -1.23 7.89 -9.01
N THR A 180 -1.72 8.40 -10.15
CA THR A 180 -1.18 9.60 -10.78
C THR A 180 -1.28 10.81 -9.84
N ALA A 181 -2.42 10.99 -9.15
CA ALA A 181 -2.59 12.07 -8.18
C ALA A 181 -1.63 11.94 -6.99
N LEU A 182 -1.54 10.74 -6.39
CA LEU A 182 -0.63 10.47 -5.29
C LEU A 182 0.81 10.75 -5.69
N MET A 183 1.26 10.24 -6.83
CA MET A 183 2.62 10.45 -7.33
C MET A 183 2.91 11.91 -7.66
N ARG A 184 1.95 12.66 -8.22
CA ARG A 184 2.10 14.11 -8.48
C ARG A 184 2.22 14.95 -7.21
N HIS A 185 1.79 14.43 -6.06
CA HIS A 185 1.99 15.07 -4.76
C HIS A 185 3.26 14.56 -4.05
N LEU A 186 3.49 13.26 -4.04
CA LEU A 186 4.58 12.62 -3.29
C LEU A 186 5.95 12.72 -3.99
N ALA A 187 5.96 12.57 -5.32
CA ALA A 187 7.17 12.53 -6.13
C ALA A 187 6.93 13.15 -7.53
N PRO A 188 6.56 14.45 -7.60
CA PRO A 188 6.16 15.12 -8.85
C PRO A 188 7.24 15.07 -9.94
N GLU A 189 8.50 15.06 -9.56
CA GLU A 189 9.65 15.00 -10.47
C GLU A 189 9.75 13.65 -11.21
N LYS A 190 9.11 12.61 -10.69
CA LYS A 190 9.07 11.28 -11.30
C LYS A 190 7.92 11.11 -12.30
N VAL A 191 6.96 12.04 -12.36
CA VAL A 191 5.78 11.95 -13.21
C VAL A 191 6.01 12.64 -14.55
N ARG A 192 5.78 11.96 -15.65
CA ARG A 192 5.97 12.45 -17.01
C ARG A 192 4.66 12.96 -17.59
N LEU A 193 4.31 14.21 -17.30
CA LEU A 193 3.02 14.82 -17.63
C LEU A 193 2.67 14.78 -19.13
N ALA A 194 3.68 14.77 -20.00
CA ALA A 194 3.47 14.71 -21.45
C ALA A 194 2.89 13.36 -21.94
N TYR A 195 2.92 12.34 -21.09
CA TYR A 195 2.46 10.98 -21.43
C TYR A 195 1.21 10.57 -20.66
N LEU A 196 0.51 11.51 -20.02
CA LEU A 196 -0.78 11.24 -19.40
C LEU A 196 -1.79 10.80 -20.45
N ASP A 197 -2.46 9.69 -20.26
CA ASP A 197 -3.41 9.12 -21.20
C ASP A 197 -4.66 8.55 -20.47
N HIS A 198 -5.73 8.36 -21.23
CA HIS A 198 -6.97 7.75 -20.77
C HIS A 198 -7.39 6.64 -21.73
N PRO A 199 -6.73 5.49 -21.69
CA PRO A 199 -7.12 4.36 -22.50
C PRO A 199 -8.43 3.73 -22.00
N ILE A 200 -9.29 3.32 -22.94
CA ILE A 200 -10.49 2.53 -22.62
C ILE A 200 -10.04 1.10 -22.34
N SER A 201 -10.19 0.68 -21.09
CA SER A 201 -9.84 -0.68 -20.69
C SER A 201 -10.87 -1.71 -21.16
N ARG A 202 -10.46 -2.98 -21.24
CA ARG A 202 -11.40 -4.08 -21.51
C ARG A 202 -12.50 -4.14 -20.46
N GLY A 203 -12.21 -3.85 -19.19
CA GLY A 203 -13.22 -3.80 -18.13
C GLY A 203 -14.29 -2.76 -18.38
N GLN A 204 -13.91 -1.56 -18.89
CA GLN A 204 -14.86 -0.54 -19.31
C GLN A 204 -15.68 -1.00 -20.54
N ALA A 205 -15.01 -1.53 -21.55
CA ALA A 205 -15.68 -2.00 -22.77
C ALA A 205 -16.69 -3.13 -22.51
N MET A 206 -16.46 -3.96 -21.49
CA MET A 206 -17.36 -5.04 -21.10
C MET A 206 -18.49 -4.61 -20.17
N ALA A 207 -18.45 -3.41 -19.58
CA ALA A 207 -19.39 -3.00 -18.55
C ALA A 207 -20.86 -2.99 -18.98
N ASP A 208 -21.12 -2.76 -20.25
CA ASP A 208 -22.48 -2.80 -20.84
C ASP A 208 -22.96 -4.23 -21.15
N GLU A 209 -22.03 -5.16 -21.33
CA GLU A 209 -22.33 -6.56 -21.71
C GLU A 209 -22.40 -7.47 -20.48
N SER A 210 -21.67 -7.13 -19.41
CA SER A 210 -21.52 -7.95 -18.21
C SER A 210 -21.71 -7.14 -16.93
N GLN A 211 -22.80 -7.42 -16.20
CA GLN A 211 -23.13 -6.69 -14.96
C GLN A 211 -22.39 -7.22 -13.74
N LEU A 212 -22.13 -8.52 -13.68
CA LEU A 212 -21.55 -9.19 -12.50
C LEU A 212 -20.09 -9.63 -12.71
N LEU A 213 -19.72 -9.98 -13.96
CA LEU A 213 -18.39 -10.46 -14.30
C LEU A 213 -17.51 -9.29 -14.76
N GLY A 214 -16.32 -9.17 -14.19
CA GLY A 214 -15.36 -8.13 -14.54
C GLY A 214 -13.94 -8.45 -14.08
N PRO A 215 -12.97 -7.55 -14.31
CA PRO A 215 -11.63 -7.70 -13.75
C PRO A 215 -11.61 -7.62 -12.22
N GLU A 216 -12.53 -6.85 -11.65
CA GLU A 216 -12.77 -6.70 -10.21
C GLU A 216 -14.29 -6.72 -9.96
N GLY A 217 -14.73 -6.92 -8.71
CA GLY A 217 -16.14 -6.87 -8.31
C GLY A 217 -16.65 -8.18 -7.74
N GLU A 218 -17.96 -8.47 -7.96
CA GLU A 218 -18.62 -9.64 -7.36
C GLU A 218 -18.06 -10.97 -7.90
N ALA A 219 -17.78 -11.03 -9.19
CA ALA A 219 -17.15 -12.17 -9.85
C ALA A 219 -15.98 -11.67 -10.71
N ALA A 220 -14.79 -11.75 -10.14
CA ALA A 220 -13.57 -11.31 -10.81
C ALA A 220 -12.91 -12.47 -11.56
N PHE A 221 -12.48 -12.22 -12.80
CA PHE A 221 -11.62 -13.14 -13.52
C PHE A 221 -10.13 -12.79 -13.28
N ALA A 222 -9.25 -13.78 -13.38
CA ALA A 222 -7.82 -13.53 -13.38
C ALA A 222 -7.42 -12.85 -14.69
N TRP A 223 -6.59 -11.81 -14.60
CA TRP A 223 -6.16 -11.01 -15.75
C TRP A 223 -4.67 -10.70 -15.69
N LEU A 224 -4.09 -10.47 -16.85
CA LEU A 224 -2.78 -9.84 -17.03
C LEU A 224 -3.01 -8.38 -17.47
N ALA A 225 -2.06 -7.51 -17.17
CA ALA A 225 -2.22 -6.07 -17.48
C ALA A 225 -2.45 -5.82 -18.97
N GLU A 226 -1.78 -6.58 -19.85
CA GLU A 226 -2.00 -6.53 -21.30
C GLU A 226 -3.38 -7.06 -21.75
N ASP A 227 -4.03 -7.91 -20.96
CA ASP A 227 -5.41 -8.33 -21.22
C ASP A 227 -6.39 -7.18 -21.09
N LEU A 228 -6.13 -6.28 -20.12
CA LEU A 228 -6.99 -5.13 -19.85
C LEU A 228 -6.70 -3.97 -20.80
N HIS A 229 -5.41 -3.70 -21.08
CA HIS A 229 -4.98 -2.74 -22.09
C HIS A 229 -3.54 -3.00 -22.54
N PRO A 230 -3.23 -2.99 -23.85
CA PRO A 230 -1.87 -3.26 -24.35
C PRO A 230 -0.79 -2.30 -23.82
N GLY A 231 -1.16 -1.09 -23.42
CA GLY A 231 -0.25 -0.10 -22.80
C GLY A 231 -0.08 -0.28 -21.30
N GLY A 232 -0.78 -1.25 -20.70
CA GLY A 232 -0.69 -1.58 -19.27
C GLY A 232 -1.42 -0.62 -18.32
N VAL A 233 -1.85 0.56 -18.78
CA VAL A 233 -2.62 1.53 -17.97
C VAL A 233 -4.10 1.20 -18.03
N VAL A 234 -4.76 1.24 -16.88
CA VAL A 234 -6.19 0.98 -16.72
C VAL A 234 -6.79 2.07 -15.85
N GLY A 235 -7.21 3.17 -16.48
CA GLY A 235 -7.77 4.35 -15.82
C GLY A 235 -7.48 5.65 -16.53
N ASN A 236 -7.98 6.76 -15.97
CA ASN A 236 -7.89 8.12 -16.51
C ASN A 236 -6.80 8.92 -15.81
N ALA A 237 -5.54 8.75 -16.20
CA ALA A 237 -4.40 9.45 -15.62
C ALA A 237 -4.53 10.99 -15.65
N PRO A 238 -5.04 11.66 -16.71
CA PRO A 238 -5.29 13.11 -16.73
C PRO A 238 -6.10 13.66 -15.55
N LEU A 239 -7.01 12.92 -14.95
CA LEU A 239 -7.77 13.32 -13.76
C LEU A 239 -6.88 13.38 -12.49
N GLY A 240 -5.74 12.71 -12.48
CA GLY A 240 -4.81 12.67 -11.36
C GLY A 240 -4.07 13.98 -11.17
N THR A 241 -4.67 14.98 -10.53
CA THR A 241 -4.04 16.28 -10.25
C THR A 241 -3.24 16.27 -8.95
N ALA A 242 -2.25 17.17 -8.82
CA ALA A 242 -1.49 17.34 -7.57
C ALA A 242 -2.40 17.75 -6.39
N ALA A 243 -3.42 18.58 -6.64
CA ALA A 243 -4.40 18.98 -5.62
C ALA A 243 -5.27 17.80 -5.15
N LEU A 244 -5.65 16.90 -6.04
CA LEU A 244 -6.29 15.63 -5.64
C LEU A 244 -5.32 14.79 -4.80
N GLY A 245 -4.05 14.67 -5.21
CA GLY A 245 -3.01 13.94 -4.49
C GLY A 245 -2.81 14.44 -3.07
N GLU A 246 -2.73 15.75 -2.87
CA GLU A 246 -2.64 16.37 -1.54
C GLU A 246 -3.81 15.95 -0.64
N ARG A 247 -5.05 16.01 -1.14
CA ARG A 247 -6.23 15.59 -0.39
C ARG A 247 -6.22 14.10 -0.06
N LEU A 248 -5.81 13.26 -1.01
CA LEU A 248 -5.71 11.81 -0.83
C LEU A 248 -4.64 11.45 0.21
N VAL A 249 -3.44 12.03 0.09
CA VAL A 249 -2.35 11.79 1.05
C VAL A 249 -2.75 12.24 2.44
N ALA A 250 -3.35 13.42 2.60
CA ALA A 250 -3.83 13.90 3.89
C ALA A 250 -4.85 12.95 4.53
N HIS A 251 -5.82 12.49 3.75
CA HIS A 251 -6.88 11.58 4.19
C HIS A 251 -6.33 10.18 4.55
N TYR A 252 -5.54 9.58 3.68
CA TYR A 252 -5.00 8.25 3.93
C TYR A 252 -4.01 8.25 5.08
N ALA A 253 -3.17 9.28 5.20
CA ALA A 253 -2.23 9.41 6.30
C ALA A 253 -2.92 9.50 7.67
N GLU A 254 -4.04 10.23 7.78
CA GLU A 254 -4.84 10.28 9.01
C GLU A 254 -5.40 8.90 9.37
N ARG A 255 -5.95 8.18 8.38
CA ARG A 255 -6.51 6.84 8.60
C ARG A 255 -5.43 5.83 8.98
N ILE A 256 -4.27 5.86 8.32
CA ILE A 256 -3.14 4.98 8.63
C ILE A 256 -2.62 5.26 10.03
N ALA A 257 -2.45 6.53 10.41
CA ALA A 257 -2.03 6.91 11.76
C ALA A 257 -3.02 6.38 12.82
N ARG A 258 -4.31 6.49 12.57
CA ARG A 258 -5.34 5.94 13.45
C ARG A 258 -5.28 4.41 13.53
N ILE A 259 -5.09 3.71 12.39
CA ILE A 259 -4.91 2.25 12.37
C ILE A 259 -3.69 1.84 13.22
N LEU A 260 -2.57 2.55 13.13
CA LEU A 260 -1.40 2.30 13.96
C LEU A 260 -1.70 2.47 15.46
N GLN A 261 -2.44 3.52 15.83
CA GLN A 261 -2.87 3.75 17.22
C GLN A 261 -3.83 2.64 17.72
N GLU A 262 -4.82 2.26 16.92
CA GLU A 262 -5.75 1.18 17.24
C GLU A 262 -5.05 -0.17 17.33
N THR A 263 -4.06 -0.43 16.44
CA THR A 263 -3.23 -1.65 16.49
C THR A 263 -2.45 -1.73 17.80
N ARG A 264 -1.84 -0.63 18.24
CA ARG A 264 -1.16 -0.57 19.54
C ARG A 264 -2.13 -0.80 20.71
N ALA A 265 -3.29 -0.14 20.68
CA ALA A 265 -4.28 -0.20 21.75
C ALA A 265 -5.03 -1.55 21.81
N MET A 266 -4.92 -2.39 20.77
CA MET A 266 -5.64 -3.65 20.71
C MET A 266 -5.18 -4.61 21.79
N ARG A 267 -6.13 -5.09 22.63
CA ARG A 267 -5.89 -6.11 23.65
C ARG A 267 -5.76 -7.47 22.97
N LEU A 268 -4.57 -8.05 23.03
CA LEU A 268 -4.27 -9.30 22.32
C LEU A 268 -5.01 -10.50 22.89
N GLU A 269 -5.35 -10.49 24.20
CA GLU A 269 -6.16 -11.54 24.84
C GLU A 269 -7.53 -11.73 24.17
N ARG A 270 -8.08 -10.66 23.57
CA ARG A 270 -9.37 -10.73 22.84
C ARG A 270 -9.31 -11.55 21.56
N ILE A 271 -8.13 -11.78 21.02
CA ILE A 271 -7.93 -12.56 19.78
C ILE A 271 -7.12 -13.83 20.03
N HIS A 272 -6.55 -14.00 21.23
CA HIS A 272 -5.82 -15.22 21.58
C HIS A 272 -6.71 -16.32 22.13
N GLY A 273 -8.04 -16.15 22.11
CA GLY A 273 -8.98 -17.18 22.56
C GLY A 273 -8.54 -17.78 23.88
N GLY A 274 -8.66 -17.05 24.96
CA GLY A 274 -8.61 -17.66 26.29
C GLY A 274 -9.85 -18.54 26.48
N PRO A 275 -9.78 -19.59 27.25
CA PRO A 275 -10.94 -20.43 27.58
C PRO A 275 -12.10 -19.62 28.15
#